data_7c3c19ad0c905ee345fc0d7a805fc139
#
_entry.id   7c3c19ad0c905ee345fc0d7a805fc139
#
_cell.length_a   1.000
_cell.length_b   1.000
_cell.length_c   1.000
_cell.angle_alpha   90.00
_cell.angle_beta   90.00
_cell.angle_gamma   90.00
#
_symmetry.space_group_name_H-M   'P 1'
#
loop_
_entity.id
_entity.type
_entity.pdbx_description
1 polymer ?
#
loop_
_entity_poly.entity_id
_entity_poly.type
_entity_poly.pdbx_seq_one_letter_code
_entity_poly.pdbx_strand_id
1 'polypeptide(L)'
;MADLLSTRIFESTKTAMKARDKQRVGILRLMSADIKRVEIDERRTLSDDDVVVVLNRMIKQRQDSESQFRNAGRIDLADQEAYEIVVIREFMPSALSDAEIDALIDAAIEESGAASARDMGKVMALLRGKLTGRADMSAVSNRVKARLA
;
A
#
# COMPACT_ATOMS: atom_id res chain seq x y z
N MET A 1 -16.88 13.08 9.85
CA MET A 1 -16.36 11.84 9.27
C MET A 1 -15.08 12.15 8.51
N ALA A 2 -14.06 11.34 8.71
CA ALA A 2 -12.84 11.47 7.92
C ALA A 2 -13.16 11.19 6.45
N ASP A 3 -12.54 11.94 5.54
CA ASP A 3 -12.65 11.66 4.11
C ASP A 3 -12.04 10.30 3.81
N LEU A 4 -12.82 9.45 3.16
CA LEU A 4 -12.34 8.14 2.73
C LEU A 4 -11.37 8.29 1.57
N LEU A 5 -10.33 7.45 1.55
CA LEU A 5 -9.37 7.42 0.45
C LEU A 5 -10.04 7.21 -0.90
N SER A 6 -11.03 6.31 -0.96
CA SER A 6 -11.80 6.07 -2.17
C SER A 6 -12.51 7.34 -2.67
N THR A 7 -13.05 8.15 -1.76
CA THR A 7 -13.67 9.43 -2.09
C THR A 7 -12.63 10.42 -2.60
N ARG A 8 -11.47 10.50 -1.97
CA ARG A 8 -10.37 11.37 -2.42
C ARG A 8 -9.90 11.01 -3.83
N ILE A 9 -9.79 9.73 -4.13
CA ILE A 9 -9.43 9.24 -5.47
C ILE A 9 -10.50 9.67 -6.49
N PHE A 10 -11.75 9.50 -6.14
CA PHE A 10 -12.88 9.90 -6.99
C PHE A 10 -12.88 11.40 -7.28
N GLU A 11 -12.70 12.23 -6.25
CA GLU A 11 -12.63 13.69 -6.41
C GLU A 11 -11.42 14.12 -7.22
N SER A 12 -10.27 13.47 -7.03
CA SER A 12 -9.06 13.72 -7.83
C SER A 12 -9.28 13.37 -9.29
N THR A 13 -10.06 12.33 -9.58
CA THR A 13 -10.44 11.97 -10.95
C THR A 13 -11.22 13.09 -11.63
N LYS A 14 -12.18 13.67 -10.93
CA LYS A 14 -12.96 14.81 -11.44
C LYS A 14 -12.05 16.01 -11.74
N THR A 15 -11.15 16.33 -10.83
CA THR A 15 -10.20 17.44 -11.01
C THR A 15 -9.31 17.20 -12.23
N ALA A 16 -8.79 15.99 -12.39
CA ALA A 16 -7.95 15.64 -13.53
C ALA A 16 -8.73 15.70 -14.85
N MET A 17 -9.99 15.29 -14.84
CA MET A 17 -10.87 15.41 -16.02
C MET A 17 -11.08 16.88 -16.42
N LYS A 18 -11.32 17.75 -15.46
CA LYS A 18 -11.47 19.20 -15.71
C LYS A 18 -10.19 19.81 -16.27
N ALA A 19 -9.05 19.35 -15.79
CA ALA A 19 -7.74 19.79 -16.27
C ALA A 19 -7.34 19.14 -17.61
N ARG A 20 -8.14 18.21 -18.12
CA ARG A 20 -7.87 17.45 -19.35
C ARG A 20 -6.54 16.67 -19.28
N ASP A 21 -6.16 16.25 -18.09
CA ASP A 21 -4.97 15.44 -17.85
C ASP A 21 -5.31 13.96 -18.06
N LYS A 22 -5.23 13.54 -19.31
CA LYS A 22 -5.65 12.18 -19.72
C LYS A 22 -4.85 11.07 -19.03
N GLN A 23 -3.57 11.27 -18.87
CA GLN A 23 -2.70 10.28 -18.25
C GLN A 23 -3.06 10.11 -16.78
N ARG A 24 -3.28 11.21 -16.07
CA ARG A 24 -3.69 11.18 -14.67
C ARG A 24 -5.08 10.56 -14.50
N VAL A 25 -6.03 10.93 -15.35
CA VAL A 25 -7.37 10.32 -15.34
C VAL A 25 -7.29 8.81 -15.52
N GLY A 26 -6.43 8.34 -16.43
CA GLY A 26 -6.26 6.92 -16.70
C GLY A 26 -5.88 6.12 -15.47
N ILE A 27 -4.84 6.54 -14.75
CA ILE A 27 -4.40 5.81 -13.55
C ILE A 27 -5.40 5.94 -12.40
N LEU A 28 -6.00 7.12 -12.20
CA LEU A 28 -7.01 7.29 -11.14
C LEU A 28 -8.23 6.38 -11.37
N ARG A 29 -8.65 6.21 -12.61
CA ARG A 29 -9.73 5.28 -12.95
C ARG A 29 -9.36 3.81 -12.68
N LEU A 30 -8.12 3.43 -12.97
CA LEU A 30 -7.64 2.08 -12.67
C LEU A 30 -7.63 1.82 -11.15
N MET A 31 -7.24 2.81 -10.37
CA MET A 31 -7.27 2.71 -8.90
C MET A 31 -8.70 2.48 -8.41
N SER A 32 -9.65 3.29 -8.88
CA SER A 32 -11.05 3.13 -8.50
C SER A 32 -11.63 1.79 -8.95
N ALA A 33 -11.24 1.32 -10.13
CA ALA A 33 -11.70 0.03 -10.66
C ALA A 33 -11.17 -1.14 -9.82
N ASP A 34 -9.92 -1.11 -9.40
CA ASP A 34 -9.35 -2.16 -8.55
C ASP A 34 -10.01 -2.20 -7.17
N ILE A 35 -10.25 -1.02 -6.57
CA ILE A 35 -10.98 -0.92 -5.31
C ILE A 35 -12.38 -1.53 -5.47
N LYS A 36 -13.09 -1.14 -6.51
CA LYS A 36 -14.45 -1.62 -6.76
C LYS A 36 -14.50 -3.11 -7.01
N ARG A 37 -13.53 -3.66 -7.72
CA ARG A 37 -13.43 -5.09 -7.95
C ARG A 37 -13.31 -5.87 -6.65
N VAL A 38 -12.47 -5.43 -5.74
CA VAL A 38 -12.29 -6.08 -4.44
C VAL A 38 -13.58 -5.97 -3.61
N GLU A 39 -14.24 -4.80 -3.62
CA GLU A 39 -15.53 -4.62 -2.94
C GLU A 39 -16.60 -5.59 -3.43
N ILE A 40 -16.65 -5.80 -4.74
CA ILE A 40 -17.60 -6.74 -5.35
C ILE A 40 -17.26 -8.19 -4.96
N ASP A 41 -15.98 -8.56 -5.08
CA ASP A 41 -15.53 -9.92 -4.78
C ASP A 41 -15.75 -10.28 -3.30
N GLU A 42 -15.48 -9.35 -2.40
CA GLU A 42 -15.62 -9.56 -0.97
C GLU A 42 -17.00 -9.19 -0.42
N ARG A 43 -17.86 -8.61 -1.24
CA ARG A 43 -19.22 -8.19 -0.89
C ARG A 43 -19.26 -7.26 0.31
N ARG A 44 -18.34 -6.30 0.37
CA ARG A 44 -18.26 -5.31 1.44
C ARG A 44 -17.65 -4.01 0.93
N THR A 45 -17.88 -2.93 1.67
CA THR A 45 -17.19 -1.66 1.44
C THR A 45 -15.82 -1.73 2.10
N LEU A 46 -14.79 -1.28 1.38
CA LEU A 46 -13.42 -1.28 1.89
C LEU A 46 -13.20 -0.09 2.83
N SER A 47 -12.52 -0.34 3.94
CA SER A 47 -11.98 0.72 4.80
C SER A 47 -10.76 1.37 4.14
N ASP A 48 -10.29 2.48 4.70
CA ASP A 48 -9.06 3.12 4.21
C ASP A 48 -7.85 2.17 4.29
N ASP A 49 -7.75 1.40 5.36
CA ASP A 49 -6.67 0.41 5.50
C ASP A 49 -6.73 -0.64 4.39
N ASP A 50 -7.92 -1.10 4.05
CA ASP A 50 -8.12 -2.04 2.94
C ASP A 50 -7.74 -1.41 1.59
N VAL A 51 -8.09 -0.15 1.39
CA VAL A 51 -7.73 0.59 0.18
C VAL A 51 -6.20 0.69 0.07
N VAL A 52 -5.51 0.97 1.16
CA VAL A 52 -4.03 1.02 1.19
C VAL A 52 -3.44 -0.32 0.75
N VAL A 53 -4.02 -1.44 1.16
CA VAL A 53 -3.57 -2.77 0.72
C VAL A 53 -3.72 -2.94 -0.79
N VAL A 54 -4.85 -2.50 -1.35
CA VAL A 54 -5.09 -2.55 -2.80
C VAL A 54 -4.07 -1.69 -3.54
N LEU A 55 -3.86 -0.44 -3.08
CA LEU A 55 -2.92 0.49 -3.71
C LEU A 55 -1.48 -0.02 -3.62
N ASN A 56 -1.11 -0.61 -2.49
CA ASN A 56 0.23 -1.17 -2.31
C ASN A 56 0.50 -2.31 -3.30
N ARG A 57 -0.50 -3.16 -3.54
CA ARG A 57 -0.41 -4.22 -4.55
C ARG A 57 -0.24 -3.64 -5.95
N MET A 58 -0.99 -2.60 -6.28
CA MET A 58 -0.87 -1.91 -7.56
C MET A 58 0.54 -1.34 -7.76
N ILE A 59 1.13 -0.76 -6.72
CA ILE A 59 2.50 -0.24 -6.76
C ILE A 59 3.49 -1.38 -7.05
N LYS A 60 3.38 -2.49 -6.33
CA LYS A 60 4.28 -3.64 -6.52
C LYS A 60 4.21 -4.21 -7.93
N GLN A 61 3.02 -4.35 -8.48
CA GLN A 61 2.81 -4.82 -9.85
C GLN A 61 3.50 -3.90 -10.86
N ARG A 62 3.39 -2.58 -10.63
CA ARG A 62 4.00 -1.59 -11.52
C ARG A 62 5.52 -1.51 -11.36
N GLN A 63 6.04 -1.72 -10.17
CA GLN A 63 7.49 -1.82 -9.96
C GLN A 63 8.08 -2.99 -10.74
N ASP A 64 7.42 -4.14 -10.72
CA ASP A 64 7.85 -5.32 -11.47
C ASP A 64 7.79 -5.05 -12.99
N SER A 65 6.71 -4.46 -13.47
CA SER A 65 6.56 -4.10 -14.89
C SER A 65 7.60 -3.06 -15.31
N GLU A 66 7.84 -2.04 -14.49
CA GLU A 66 8.85 -1.01 -14.76
C GLU A 66 10.22 -1.64 -14.93
N SER A 67 10.63 -2.52 -14.01
CA SER A 67 11.91 -3.23 -14.09
C SER A 67 12.02 -4.04 -15.38
N GLN A 68 11.01 -4.79 -15.74
CA GLN A 68 10.99 -5.61 -16.93
C GLN A 68 11.10 -4.75 -18.19
N PHE A 69 10.37 -3.65 -18.27
CA PHE A 69 10.41 -2.75 -19.42
C PHE A 69 11.79 -2.07 -19.55
N ARG A 70 12.40 -1.64 -18.44
CA ARG A 70 13.75 -1.04 -18.47
C ARG A 70 14.77 -2.06 -18.93
N ASN A 71 14.71 -3.28 -18.44
CA ASN A 71 15.63 -4.35 -18.84
C ASN A 71 15.47 -4.71 -20.32
N ALA A 72 14.28 -4.54 -20.87
CA ALA A 72 14.00 -4.79 -22.29
C ALA A 72 14.29 -3.58 -23.19
N GLY A 73 14.76 -2.46 -22.62
CA GLY A 73 15.04 -1.24 -23.40
C GLY A 73 13.79 -0.45 -23.76
N ARG A 74 12.62 -0.80 -23.20
CA ARG A 74 11.36 -0.09 -23.44
C ARG A 74 11.17 1.01 -22.40
N ILE A 75 12.00 2.04 -22.51
CA ILE A 75 12.01 3.16 -21.56
C ILE A 75 10.69 3.92 -21.56
N ASP A 76 10.04 4.05 -22.69
CA ASP A 76 8.72 4.67 -22.83
C ASP A 76 7.67 4.00 -21.93
N LEU A 77 7.63 2.66 -21.93
CA LEU A 77 6.70 1.89 -21.12
C LEU A 77 7.12 1.87 -19.64
N ALA A 78 8.42 1.82 -19.37
CA ALA A 78 8.94 1.92 -18.00
C ALA A 78 8.57 3.26 -17.36
N ASP A 79 8.70 4.36 -18.08
CA ASP A 79 8.36 5.69 -17.60
C ASP A 79 6.86 5.84 -17.34
N GLN A 80 6.01 5.19 -18.13
CA GLN A 80 4.58 5.12 -17.89
C GLN A 80 4.29 4.44 -16.53
N GLU A 81 4.91 3.30 -16.28
CA GLU A 81 4.75 2.59 -15.00
C GLU A 81 5.24 3.45 -13.83
N ALA A 82 6.38 4.10 -13.98
CA ALA A 82 6.94 4.99 -12.97
C ALA A 82 6.00 6.16 -12.65
N TYR A 83 5.38 6.76 -13.67
CA TYR A 83 4.39 7.83 -13.50
C TYR A 83 3.19 7.35 -12.70
N GLU A 84 2.66 6.17 -13.05
CA GLU A 84 1.50 5.60 -12.35
C GLU A 84 1.81 5.33 -10.88
N ILE A 85 3.01 4.85 -10.57
CA ILE A 85 3.46 4.67 -9.18
C ILE A 85 3.45 5.99 -8.42
N VAL A 86 3.94 7.07 -9.02
CA VAL A 86 3.95 8.40 -8.39
C VAL A 86 2.53 8.84 -8.03
N VAL A 87 1.57 8.69 -8.93
CA VAL A 87 0.17 9.06 -8.68
C VAL A 87 -0.43 8.21 -7.55
N ILE A 88 -0.22 6.90 -7.58
CA ILE A 88 -0.75 6.01 -6.53
C ILE A 88 -0.18 6.42 -5.17
N ARG A 89 1.10 6.72 -5.09
CA ARG A 89 1.76 7.11 -3.83
C ARG A 89 1.20 8.39 -3.23
N GLU A 90 0.59 9.28 -4.01
CA GLU A 90 -0.06 10.48 -3.48
C GLU A 90 -1.17 10.15 -2.48
N PHE A 91 -1.77 8.97 -2.58
CA PHE A 91 -2.87 8.51 -1.72
C PHE A 91 -2.43 7.56 -0.62
N MET A 92 -1.16 7.17 -0.63
CA MET A 92 -0.61 6.29 0.40
C MET A 92 -0.30 7.09 1.66
N PRO A 93 -0.52 6.50 2.85
CA PRO A 93 -0.07 7.15 4.08
C PRO A 93 1.44 7.30 4.10
N SER A 94 1.93 8.28 4.85
CA SER A 94 3.36 8.51 5.00
C SER A 94 4.05 7.28 5.57
N ALA A 95 5.28 7.02 5.11
CA ALA A 95 6.10 5.96 5.67
C ALA A 95 6.37 6.24 7.16
N LEU A 96 6.31 5.19 7.96
CA LEU A 96 6.61 5.28 9.39
C LEU A 96 8.11 5.36 9.62
N SER A 97 8.51 6.13 10.64
CA SER A 97 9.90 6.17 11.11
C SER A 97 10.27 4.86 11.79
N ASP A 98 11.56 4.60 11.91
CA ASP A 98 12.06 3.42 12.64
C ASP A 98 11.55 3.41 14.09
N ALA A 99 11.52 4.57 14.76
CA ALA A 99 11.02 4.66 16.13
C ALA A 99 9.53 4.31 16.22
N GLU A 100 8.73 4.77 15.27
CA GLU A 100 7.29 4.44 15.20
C GLU A 100 7.08 2.94 14.93
N ILE A 101 7.87 2.37 14.05
CA ILE A 101 7.83 0.92 13.76
C ILE A 101 8.18 0.12 15.01
N ASP A 102 9.24 0.50 15.71
CA ASP A 102 9.67 -0.18 16.93
C ASP A 102 8.61 -0.11 18.03
N ALA A 103 7.96 1.04 18.20
CA ALA A 103 6.87 1.21 19.15
C ALA A 103 5.67 0.29 18.82
N LEU A 104 5.33 0.15 17.55
CA LEU A 104 4.27 -0.74 17.11
C LEU A 104 4.62 -2.21 17.30
N ILE A 105 5.87 -2.57 17.08
CA ILE A 105 6.37 -3.93 17.32
C ILE A 105 6.28 -4.26 18.81
N ASP A 106 6.75 -3.37 19.67
CA ASP A 106 6.69 -3.55 21.12
C ASP A 106 5.25 -3.74 21.62
N ALA A 107 4.34 -2.89 21.14
CA ALA A 107 2.92 -2.99 21.46
C ALA A 107 2.30 -4.30 20.99
N ALA A 108 2.66 -4.77 19.81
CA ALA A 108 2.15 -6.03 19.27
C ALA A 108 2.70 -7.24 20.04
N ILE A 109 3.95 -7.20 20.45
CA ILE A 109 4.55 -8.26 21.29
C ILE A 109 3.82 -8.33 22.64
N GLU A 110 3.60 -7.20 23.28
CA GLU A 110 2.87 -7.11 24.53
C GLU A 110 1.43 -7.60 24.41
N GLU A 111 0.70 -7.11 23.40
CA GLU A 111 -0.70 -7.49 23.16
C GLU A 111 -0.87 -8.97 22.86
N SER A 112 0.04 -9.56 22.09
CA SER A 112 0.00 -10.99 21.74
C SER A 112 0.46 -11.92 22.83
N GLY A 113 1.19 -11.40 23.84
CA GLY A 113 1.84 -12.22 24.86
C GLY A 113 2.99 -13.05 24.32
N ALA A 114 3.57 -12.66 23.20
CA ALA A 114 4.64 -13.39 22.54
C ALA A 114 5.89 -13.47 23.44
N ALA A 115 6.47 -14.67 23.57
CA ALA A 115 7.63 -14.93 24.39
C ALA A 115 8.82 -15.48 23.61
N SER A 116 8.60 -15.97 22.41
CA SER A 116 9.65 -16.60 21.61
C SER A 116 9.35 -16.51 20.11
N ALA A 117 10.30 -16.93 19.30
CA ALA A 117 10.16 -16.95 17.83
C ALA A 117 8.95 -17.79 17.35
N ARG A 118 8.47 -18.71 18.16
CA ARG A 118 7.27 -19.51 17.85
C ARG A 118 6.02 -18.64 17.76
N ASP A 119 6.02 -17.49 18.43
CA ASP A 119 4.87 -16.57 18.46
C ASP A 119 4.93 -15.50 17.38
N MET A 120 5.91 -15.57 16.51
CA MET A 120 6.12 -14.56 15.45
C MET A 120 4.87 -14.36 14.58
N GLY A 121 4.16 -15.44 14.25
CA GLY A 121 2.93 -15.36 13.46
C GLY A 121 1.85 -14.51 14.11
N LYS A 122 1.71 -14.58 15.43
CA LYS A 122 0.76 -13.77 16.19
C LYS A 122 1.10 -12.28 16.12
N VAL A 123 2.38 -11.96 16.31
CA VAL A 123 2.90 -10.59 16.26
C VAL A 123 2.70 -10.01 14.86
N MET A 124 3.09 -10.76 13.83
CA MET A 124 2.94 -10.30 12.44
C MET A 124 1.49 -10.11 12.04
N ALA A 125 0.58 -10.95 12.54
CA ALA A 125 -0.86 -10.79 12.28
C ALA A 125 -1.38 -9.45 12.82
N LEU A 126 -0.94 -9.02 13.99
CA LEU A 126 -1.31 -7.73 14.56
C LEU A 126 -0.69 -6.55 13.82
N LEU A 127 0.51 -6.72 13.27
CA LEU A 127 1.25 -5.66 12.61
C LEU A 127 0.80 -5.40 11.16
N ARG A 128 0.38 -6.43 10.45
CA ARG A 128 0.05 -6.31 9.02
C ARG A 128 -0.95 -5.22 8.71
N GLY A 129 -2.03 -5.13 9.46
CA GLY A 129 -3.05 -4.12 9.25
C GLY A 129 -2.57 -2.69 9.50
N LYS A 130 -1.54 -2.52 10.32
CA LYS A 130 -1.01 -1.21 10.71
C LYS A 130 0.17 -0.76 9.86
N LEU A 131 0.95 -1.71 9.33
CA LEU A 131 2.23 -1.43 8.66
C LEU A 131 2.22 -1.64 7.15
N THR A 132 1.27 -2.39 6.59
CA THR A 132 1.22 -2.64 5.15
C THR A 132 1.10 -1.30 4.40
N GLY A 133 2.01 -1.08 3.45
CA GLY A 133 2.06 0.16 2.68
C GLY A 133 2.74 1.32 3.39
N ARG A 134 3.10 1.18 4.68
CA ARG A 134 3.77 2.23 5.48
C ARG A 134 5.18 1.84 5.92
N ALA A 135 5.55 0.60 5.74
CA ALA A 135 6.87 0.06 6.07
C ALA A 135 7.18 -1.13 5.17
N ASP A 136 8.47 -1.42 5.00
CA ASP A 136 8.92 -2.63 4.33
C ASP A 136 8.67 -3.82 5.25
N MET A 137 7.74 -4.67 4.87
CA MET A 137 7.32 -5.81 5.70
C MET A 137 8.44 -6.83 5.90
N SER A 138 9.38 -6.96 4.97
CA SER A 138 10.56 -7.84 5.15
C SER A 138 11.46 -7.31 6.27
N ALA A 139 11.71 -6.00 6.29
CA ALA A 139 12.47 -5.35 7.36
C ALA A 139 11.75 -5.47 8.71
N VAL A 140 10.44 -5.28 8.74
CA VAL A 140 9.62 -5.45 9.94
C VAL A 140 9.72 -6.87 10.47
N SER A 141 9.59 -7.86 9.59
CA SER A 141 9.71 -9.28 9.95
C SER A 141 11.07 -9.58 10.60
N ASN A 142 12.15 -9.06 10.04
CA ASN A 142 13.49 -9.22 10.61
C ASN A 142 13.62 -8.58 11.98
N ARG A 143 13.03 -7.41 12.20
CA ARG A 143 13.02 -6.72 13.50
C ARG A 143 12.24 -7.52 14.55
N VAL A 144 11.07 -8.05 14.19
CA VAL A 144 10.27 -8.90 15.09
C VAL A 144 11.04 -10.14 15.47
N LYS A 145 11.67 -10.79 14.49
CA LYS A 145 12.48 -11.99 14.72
C LYS A 145 13.63 -11.71 15.70
N ALA A 146 14.31 -10.59 15.53
CA ALA A 146 15.42 -10.19 16.43
C ALA A 146 14.91 -9.95 17.86
N ARG A 147 13.72 -9.35 18.02
CA ARG A 147 13.11 -9.10 19.34
C ARG A 147 12.68 -10.36 20.07
N LEU A 148 12.28 -11.39 19.32
CA LEU A 148 11.78 -12.65 19.87
C LEU A 148 12.87 -13.73 20.01
N ALA A 149 14.06 -13.45 19.53
CA ALA A 149 15.19 -14.37 19.62
C ALA A 149 15.68 -14.54 21.07
#